data_ec9a40010835372da100bd431243ce4a
#
_entry.id   ec9a40010835372da100bd431243ce4a
#
_cell.length_a   1.000
_cell.length_b   1.000
_cell.length_c   1.000
_cell.angle_alpha   90.00
_cell.angle_beta   90.00
_cell.angle_gamma   90.00
#
_symmetry.space_group_name_H-M   'P 1'
#
loop_
_entity.id
_entity.type
_entity.pdbx_description
1 polymer ?
#
loop_
_entity_poly.entity_id
_entity_poly.type
_entity_poly.pdbx_seq_one_letter_code
_entity_poly.pdbx_strand_id
1 'polypeptide(L)'
;NVTVLLLDNRAVGMTGGQDNPGNGRDIYGDDTPRVNFAALVEALGVKKDRIHTVDPYQLPVLFKTIRDEVKVPEVSVIITDQPCVLIKDYHKMKPYEVIDDKCTGCGNCIDVGCPAIHVTRRGKEVKASGREVDLAFVRIESSVCTGCGLCVQPCAPDAIVHYAPVSPIKLINMGCGS
;
A
#
# COMPACT_ATOMS: atom_id res chain seq x y z
N ASN A 1 17.91 -22.92 6.06
CA ASN A 1 17.45 -21.61 6.54
C ASN A 1 16.56 -21.00 5.48
N VAL A 2 15.32 -20.68 5.84
CA VAL A 2 14.31 -20.13 4.92
C VAL A 2 13.50 -19.09 5.66
N THR A 3 13.30 -17.92 5.03
CA THR A 3 12.31 -16.94 5.48
C THR A 3 11.13 -17.00 4.52
N VAL A 4 9.95 -17.33 5.03
CA VAL A 4 8.70 -17.44 4.27
C VAL A 4 7.89 -16.17 4.47
N LEU A 5 7.42 -15.55 3.38
CA LEU A 5 6.39 -14.52 3.43
C LEU A 5 5.05 -15.16 3.10
N LEU A 6 4.13 -15.17 4.08
CA LEU A 6 2.75 -15.60 3.92
C LEU A 6 1.90 -14.35 3.69
N LEU A 7 1.32 -14.22 2.49
CA LEU A 7 0.51 -13.06 2.11
C LEU A 7 -0.96 -13.32 2.45
N ASP A 8 -1.40 -12.94 3.66
CA ASP A 8 -2.80 -13.04 4.06
C ASP A 8 -3.59 -11.84 3.52
N ASN A 9 -4.07 -11.95 2.31
CA ASN A 9 -4.91 -10.95 1.66
C ASN A 9 -6.43 -11.25 1.79
N ARG A 10 -6.79 -12.25 2.60
CA ARG A 10 -8.18 -12.69 2.87
C ARG A 10 -8.96 -13.09 1.62
N ALA A 11 -8.29 -13.44 0.53
CA ALA A 11 -8.94 -13.87 -0.71
C ALA A 11 -8.04 -14.80 -1.51
N VAL A 12 -8.62 -15.74 -2.24
CA VAL A 12 -7.95 -16.44 -3.34
C VAL A 12 -8.12 -15.57 -4.60
N GLY A 13 -7.29 -14.51 -4.70
CA GLY A 13 -7.50 -13.41 -5.65
C GLY A 13 -7.35 -13.81 -7.11
N MET A 14 -6.37 -14.64 -7.45
CA MET A 14 -6.04 -15.00 -8.84
C MET A 14 -7.18 -15.73 -9.57
N THR A 15 -7.99 -16.49 -8.87
CA THR A 15 -9.06 -17.32 -9.42
C THR A 15 -10.45 -16.72 -9.23
N GLY A 16 -10.57 -15.46 -8.82
CA GLY A 16 -11.85 -14.76 -8.74
C GLY A 16 -12.33 -14.41 -7.33
N GLY A 17 -11.46 -14.45 -6.34
CA GLY A 17 -11.79 -14.00 -4.98
C GLY A 17 -12.63 -14.99 -4.19
N GLN A 18 -12.39 -16.30 -4.39
CA GLN A 18 -13.13 -17.34 -3.68
C GLN A 18 -12.90 -17.27 -2.17
N ASP A 19 -13.96 -17.65 -1.45
CA ASP A 19 -13.91 -17.88 -0.03
C ASP A 19 -12.96 -19.05 0.32
N ASN A 20 -12.35 -18.97 1.48
CA ASN A 20 -11.36 -19.95 1.93
C ASN A 20 -11.27 -19.91 3.47
N PRO A 21 -10.69 -20.92 4.11
CA PRO A 21 -10.60 -20.95 5.58
C PRO A 21 -9.86 -19.74 6.19
N GLY A 22 -9.04 -19.03 5.42
CA GLY A 22 -8.33 -17.83 5.88
C GLY A 22 -9.21 -16.59 5.97
N ASN A 23 -10.31 -16.49 5.21
CA ASN A 23 -11.24 -15.36 5.30
C ASN A 23 -12.40 -15.59 6.27
N GLY A 24 -12.58 -16.82 6.75
CA GLY A 24 -13.62 -17.17 7.71
C GLY A 24 -15.00 -17.34 7.07
N ARG A 25 -15.05 -17.77 5.80
CA ARG A 25 -16.28 -18.15 5.11
C ARG A 25 -16.18 -19.56 4.55
N ASP A 26 -17.27 -20.30 4.60
CA ASP A 26 -17.38 -21.60 3.97
C ASP A 26 -17.85 -21.50 2.51
N ILE A 27 -18.05 -22.67 1.87
CA ILE A 27 -18.46 -22.74 0.46
C ILE A 27 -19.89 -22.24 0.20
N TYR A 28 -20.71 -22.08 1.25
CA TYR A 28 -22.07 -21.56 1.19
C TYR A 28 -22.10 -20.03 1.43
N GLY A 29 -20.95 -19.46 1.86
CA GLY A 29 -20.83 -18.05 2.22
C GLY A 29 -21.17 -17.76 3.68
N ASP A 30 -21.36 -18.79 4.50
CA ASP A 30 -21.65 -18.66 5.93
C ASP A 30 -20.37 -18.38 6.72
N ASP A 31 -20.50 -17.62 7.80
CA ASP A 31 -19.37 -17.26 8.65
C ASP A 31 -18.86 -18.49 9.43
N THR A 32 -17.55 -18.71 9.37
CA THR A 32 -16.83 -19.77 10.06
C THR A 32 -15.60 -19.23 10.79
N PRO A 33 -15.04 -19.98 11.77
CA PRO A 33 -13.77 -19.59 12.37
C PRO A 33 -12.66 -19.48 11.34
N ARG A 34 -11.96 -18.34 11.35
CA ARG A 34 -10.77 -18.14 10.51
C ARG A 34 -9.61 -19.01 10.99
N VAL A 35 -8.80 -19.48 10.04
CA VAL A 35 -7.52 -20.10 10.36
C VAL A 35 -6.59 -19.06 11.00
N ASN A 36 -6.09 -19.39 12.19
CA ASN A 36 -5.00 -18.63 12.81
C ASN A 36 -3.68 -19.10 12.22
N PHE A 37 -3.15 -18.38 11.22
CA PHE A 37 -1.92 -18.75 10.56
C PHE A 37 -0.71 -18.76 11.49
N ALA A 38 -0.63 -17.88 12.47
CA ALA A 38 0.48 -17.87 13.44
C ALA A 38 0.47 -19.16 14.29
N ALA A 39 -0.69 -19.56 14.79
CA ALA A 39 -0.84 -20.81 15.55
C ALA A 39 -0.58 -22.04 14.68
N LEU A 40 -1.01 -22.02 13.42
CA LEU A 40 -0.75 -23.10 12.46
C LEU A 40 0.76 -23.26 12.21
N VAL A 41 1.46 -22.17 11.96
CA VAL A 41 2.91 -22.16 11.71
C VAL A 41 3.70 -22.61 12.95
N GLU A 42 3.27 -22.21 14.15
CA GLU A 42 3.83 -22.68 15.43
C GLU A 42 3.65 -24.20 15.59
N ALA A 43 2.44 -24.72 15.27
CA ALA A 43 2.14 -26.15 15.31
C ALA A 43 2.97 -26.97 14.29
N LEU A 44 3.41 -26.36 13.18
CA LEU A 44 4.33 -26.97 12.22
C LEU A 44 5.80 -26.97 12.69
N GLY A 45 6.10 -26.44 13.87
CA GLY A 45 7.40 -26.49 14.50
C GLY A 45 8.26 -25.26 14.30
N VAL A 46 7.72 -24.16 13.75
CA VAL A 46 8.45 -22.88 13.72
C VAL A 46 8.45 -22.25 15.11
N LYS A 47 9.59 -21.78 15.58
CA LYS A 47 9.70 -21.14 16.88
C LYS A 47 8.86 -19.88 16.95
N LYS A 48 8.19 -19.64 18.07
CA LYS A 48 7.27 -18.51 18.26
C LYS A 48 7.92 -17.15 18.04
N ASP A 49 9.19 -17.00 18.42
CA ASP A 49 9.98 -15.78 18.22
C ASP A 49 10.46 -15.59 16.77
N ARG A 50 10.17 -16.57 15.89
CA ARG A 50 10.44 -16.54 14.44
C ARG A 50 9.16 -16.37 13.61
N ILE A 51 8.01 -16.11 14.27
CA ILE A 51 6.72 -15.89 13.61
C ILE A 51 6.30 -14.44 13.84
N HIS A 52 6.18 -13.69 12.76
CA HIS A 52 5.83 -12.27 12.81
C HIS A 52 4.56 -12.01 12.01
N THR A 53 3.61 -11.28 12.59
CA THR A 53 2.45 -10.75 11.85
C THR A 53 2.66 -9.24 11.71
N VAL A 54 2.67 -8.76 10.46
CA VAL A 54 2.96 -7.36 10.14
C VAL A 54 1.93 -6.78 9.17
N ASP A 55 1.63 -5.50 9.33
CA ASP A 55 0.88 -4.75 8.34
C ASP A 55 1.82 -4.36 7.17
N PRO A 56 1.60 -4.87 5.94
CA PRO A 56 2.45 -4.55 4.79
C PRO A 56 2.41 -3.08 4.38
N TYR A 57 1.41 -2.33 4.84
CA TYR A 57 1.36 -0.88 4.60
C TYR A 57 2.28 -0.07 5.52
N GLN A 58 2.93 -0.70 6.50
CA GLN A 58 3.95 -0.10 7.33
C GLN A 58 5.35 -0.48 6.82
N LEU A 59 5.80 0.16 5.73
CA LEU A 59 7.04 -0.18 5.04
C LEU A 59 8.27 -0.26 5.94
N PRO A 60 8.51 0.69 6.89
CA PRO A 60 9.69 0.60 7.76
C PRO A 60 9.68 -0.66 8.64
N VAL A 61 8.50 -1.05 9.15
CA VAL A 61 8.34 -2.24 10.00
C VAL A 61 8.55 -3.50 9.16
N LEU A 62 7.89 -3.60 8.00
CA LEU A 62 8.01 -4.74 7.11
C LEU A 62 9.47 -4.94 6.65
N PHE A 63 10.12 -3.88 6.15
CA PHE A 63 11.51 -3.97 5.70
C PHE A 63 12.49 -4.31 6.82
N LYS A 64 12.27 -3.77 8.03
CA LYS A 64 13.08 -4.12 9.18
C LYS A 64 12.93 -5.60 9.51
N THR A 65 11.69 -6.10 9.60
CA THR A 65 11.40 -7.50 9.93
C THR A 65 12.03 -8.45 8.90
N ILE A 66 11.86 -8.19 7.60
CA ILE A 66 12.47 -9.01 6.55
C ILE A 66 13.99 -8.99 6.68
N ARG A 67 14.60 -7.81 6.83
CA ARG A 67 16.05 -7.66 6.92
C ARG A 67 16.65 -8.38 8.12
N ASP A 68 15.94 -8.40 9.24
CA ASP A 68 16.40 -9.04 10.45
C ASP A 68 16.26 -10.56 10.32
N GLU A 69 15.11 -11.06 9.82
CA GLU A 69 14.86 -12.51 9.73
C GLU A 69 15.69 -13.23 8.66
N VAL A 70 16.01 -12.60 7.54
CA VAL A 70 16.87 -13.24 6.52
C VAL A 70 18.30 -13.50 6.99
N LYS A 71 18.73 -12.87 8.09
CA LYS A 71 20.06 -13.09 8.68
C LYS A 71 20.09 -14.22 9.71
N VAL A 72 18.91 -14.64 10.18
CA VAL A 72 18.81 -15.68 11.20
C VAL A 72 18.98 -17.06 10.56
N PRO A 73 19.85 -17.93 11.06
CA PRO A 73 20.09 -19.26 10.50
C PRO A 73 19.02 -20.27 10.93
N GLU A 74 17.77 -19.89 10.91
CA GLU A 74 16.60 -20.70 11.28
C GLU A 74 15.47 -20.53 10.24
N VAL A 75 14.40 -21.28 10.40
CA VAL A 75 13.16 -21.04 9.65
C VAL A 75 12.40 -19.92 10.31
N SER A 76 12.00 -18.92 9.55
CA SER A 76 11.13 -17.83 10.01
C SER A 76 9.95 -17.64 9.07
N VAL A 77 8.84 -17.15 9.60
CA VAL A 77 7.62 -16.86 8.84
C VAL A 77 7.13 -15.47 9.16
N ILE A 78 6.96 -14.66 8.12
CA ILE A 78 6.40 -13.31 8.19
C ILE A 78 5.03 -13.35 7.53
N ILE A 79 3.98 -13.14 8.31
CA ILE A 79 2.59 -13.09 7.87
C ILE A 79 2.24 -11.64 7.62
N THR A 80 1.94 -11.27 6.36
CA THR A 80 1.43 -9.93 6.04
C THR A 80 -0.09 -9.96 6.05
N ASP A 81 -0.71 -9.21 6.98
CA ASP A 81 -2.17 -9.19 7.14
C ASP A 81 -2.75 -7.88 6.63
N GLN A 82 -3.26 -7.91 5.38
CA GLN A 82 -4.06 -6.81 4.82
C GLN A 82 -5.05 -7.35 3.79
N PRO A 83 -6.34 -6.98 3.86
CA PRO A 83 -7.33 -7.43 2.91
C PRO A 83 -7.02 -6.94 1.49
N CYS A 84 -7.29 -7.78 0.50
CA CYS A 84 -7.18 -7.41 -0.90
C CYS A 84 -8.13 -6.24 -1.22
N VAL A 85 -7.62 -5.23 -1.92
CA VAL A 85 -8.42 -4.03 -2.31
C VAL A 85 -9.56 -4.35 -3.29
N LEU A 86 -9.59 -5.55 -3.85
CA LEU A 86 -10.61 -6.00 -4.82
C LEU A 86 -11.73 -6.82 -4.16
N ILE A 87 -11.67 -7.12 -2.86
CA ILE A 87 -12.78 -7.81 -2.19
C ILE A 87 -13.98 -6.87 -2.05
N LYS A 88 -15.20 -7.44 -2.05
CA LYS A 88 -16.45 -6.65 -2.05
C LYS A 88 -16.57 -5.69 -0.87
N ASP A 89 -16.11 -6.12 0.30
CA ASP A 89 -16.24 -5.38 1.56
C ASP A 89 -15.00 -4.52 1.86
N TYR A 90 -14.13 -4.26 0.87
CA TYR A 90 -12.98 -3.40 1.07
C TYR A 90 -13.38 -1.94 1.21
N HIS A 91 -13.11 -1.35 2.38
CA HIS A 91 -13.33 0.07 2.61
C HIS A 91 -12.18 0.90 2.05
N LYS A 92 -12.42 1.54 0.90
CA LYS A 92 -11.45 2.51 0.34
C LYS A 92 -11.31 3.70 1.30
N MET A 93 -10.08 4.01 1.65
CA MET A 93 -9.75 5.23 2.37
C MET A 93 -9.79 6.43 1.41
N LYS A 94 -9.75 7.66 1.98
CA LYS A 94 -9.65 8.87 1.15
C LYS A 94 -8.40 8.79 0.26
N PRO A 95 -8.54 9.07 -1.05
CA PRO A 95 -7.39 9.06 -1.94
C PRO A 95 -6.39 10.15 -1.57
N TYR A 96 -5.18 10.02 -2.11
CA TYR A 96 -4.14 11.03 -2.00
C TYR A 96 -4.01 11.85 -3.27
N GLU A 97 -3.43 13.04 -3.14
CA GLU A 97 -3.04 13.94 -4.23
C GLU A 97 -1.62 14.46 -4.02
N VAL A 98 -1.02 14.99 -5.05
CA VAL A 98 0.30 15.62 -5.01
C VAL A 98 0.14 17.13 -5.03
N ILE A 99 0.79 17.82 -4.10
CA ILE A 99 0.92 19.27 -4.10
C ILE A 99 2.12 19.62 -5.00
N ASP A 100 1.85 20.14 -6.18
CA ASP A 100 2.86 20.41 -7.21
C ASP A 100 4.00 21.31 -6.71
N ASP A 101 3.68 22.36 -5.96
CA ASP A 101 4.67 23.30 -5.42
C ASP A 101 5.63 22.67 -4.41
N LYS A 102 5.23 21.58 -3.77
CA LYS A 102 6.05 20.82 -2.82
C LYS A 102 6.81 19.67 -3.49
N CYS A 103 6.35 19.22 -4.64
CA CYS A 103 6.94 18.07 -5.32
C CYS A 103 8.30 18.44 -5.90
N THR A 104 9.35 17.79 -5.42
CA THR A 104 10.72 18.00 -5.92
C THR A 104 11.08 17.12 -7.12
N GLY A 105 10.18 16.26 -7.59
CA GLY A 105 10.45 15.35 -8.69
C GLY A 105 11.44 14.23 -8.35
N CYS A 106 11.68 13.92 -7.08
CA CYS A 106 12.66 12.92 -6.65
C CYS A 106 12.37 11.48 -7.09
N GLY A 107 11.10 11.16 -7.44
CA GLY A 107 10.70 9.86 -7.96
C GLY A 107 10.48 8.76 -6.91
N ASN A 108 10.82 8.94 -5.63
CA ASN A 108 10.75 7.90 -4.60
C ASN A 108 9.36 7.25 -4.46
N CYS A 109 8.29 8.00 -4.72
CA CYS A 109 6.93 7.46 -4.70
C CYS A 109 6.64 6.52 -5.88
N ILE A 110 7.40 6.63 -7.00
CA ILE A 110 7.26 5.76 -8.17
C ILE A 110 7.77 4.35 -7.86
N ASP A 111 8.82 4.24 -7.03
CA ASP A 111 9.43 2.96 -6.64
C ASP A 111 8.46 2.07 -5.85
N VAL A 112 7.38 2.64 -5.30
CA VAL A 112 6.29 1.88 -4.67
C VAL A 112 5.53 1.02 -5.69
N GLY A 113 5.63 1.31 -7.00
CA GLY A 113 4.96 0.54 -8.07
C GLY A 113 3.43 0.72 -8.10
N CYS A 114 2.91 1.80 -7.54
CA CYS A 114 1.46 2.02 -7.45
C CYS A 114 0.86 2.39 -8.83
N PRO A 115 -0.21 1.70 -9.29
CA PRO A 115 -0.84 2.00 -10.58
C PRO A 115 -1.56 3.35 -10.62
N ALA A 116 -1.84 3.96 -9.46
CA ALA A 116 -2.44 5.29 -9.39
C ALA A 116 -1.44 6.44 -9.63
N ILE A 117 -0.12 6.15 -9.60
CA ILE A 117 0.91 7.17 -9.75
C ILE A 117 1.34 7.28 -11.21
N HIS A 118 1.17 8.47 -11.78
CA HIS A 118 1.53 8.75 -13.17
C HIS A 118 2.59 9.86 -13.24
N VAL A 119 3.64 9.64 -14.03
CA VAL A 119 4.64 10.67 -14.33
C VAL A 119 4.03 11.68 -15.29
N THR A 120 4.00 12.95 -14.89
CA THR A 120 3.47 14.05 -15.69
C THR A 120 4.57 14.80 -16.43
N ARG A 121 5.75 14.93 -15.82
CA ARG A 121 6.89 15.65 -16.38
C ARG A 121 8.19 15.00 -15.93
N ARG A 122 9.15 14.93 -16.83
CA ARG A 122 10.54 14.53 -16.54
C ARG A 122 11.47 15.74 -16.74
N GLY A 123 12.58 15.76 -16.03
CA GLY A 123 13.60 16.78 -16.13
C GLY A 123 14.94 16.28 -15.63
N LYS A 124 15.93 17.17 -15.64
CA LYS A 124 17.26 16.91 -15.07
C LYS A 124 17.68 18.11 -14.24
N GLU A 125 18.39 17.84 -13.17
CA GLU A 125 18.97 18.86 -12.30
C GLU A 125 20.43 18.51 -12.02
N VAL A 126 21.29 19.52 -12.06
CA VAL A 126 22.68 19.39 -11.62
C VAL A 126 22.76 19.88 -10.17
N LYS A 127 23.02 18.98 -9.23
CA LYS A 127 23.21 19.31 -7.83
C LYS A 127 24.46 20.14 -7.60
N ALA A 128 24.55 20.85 -6.47
CA ALA A 128 25.73 21.62 -6.07
C ALA A 128 27.04 20.81 -6.05
N SER A 129 26.93 19.49 -5.91
CA SER A 129 28.06 18.53 -6.01
C SER A 129 28.52 18.26 -7.44
N GLY A 130 27.88 18.85 -8.47
CA GLY A 130 28.12 18.57 -9.90
C GLY A 130 27.44 17.28 -10.41
N ARG A 131 26.73 16.54 -9.55
CA ARG A 131 26.00 15.31 -9.95
C ARG A 131 24.70 15.69 -10.67
N GLU A 132 24.53 15.14 -11.87
CA GLU A 132 23.25 15.19 -12.57
C GLU A 132 22.28 14.15 -11.97
N VAL A 133 21.04 14.55 -11.73
CA VAL A 133 19.95 13.68 -11.24
C VAL A 133 18.75 13.83 -12.15
N ASP A 134 18.11 12.71 -12.46
CA ASP A 134 16.85 12.70 -13.19
C ASP A 134 15.70 13.09 -12.27
N LEU A 135 14.80 13.94 -12.76
CA LEU A 135 13.59 14.34 -12.06
C LEU A 135 12.36 13.72 -12.73
N ALA A 136 11.41 13.27 -11.91
CA ALA A 136 10.13 12.75 -12.35
C ALA A 136 9.02 13.32 -11.46
N PHE A 137 8.28 14.29 -11.98
CA PHE A 137 7.10 14.85 -11.32
C PHE A 137 5.89 13.97 -11.57
N VAL A 138 5.05 13.81 -10.57
CA VAL A 138 3.97 12.85 -10.62
C VAL A 138 2.62 13.47 -10.24
N ARG A 139 1.54 12.82 -10.67
CA ARG A 139 0.18 13.01 -10.15
C ARG A 139 -0.38 11.68 -9.65
N ILE A 140 -1.35 11.73 -8.77
CA ILE A 140 -2.09 10.55 -8.32
C ILE A 140 -3.49 10.60 -8.91
N GLU A 141 -3.89 9.51 -9.56
CA GLU A 141 -5.24 9.35 -10.11
C GLU A 141 -6.19 8.92 -8.98
N SER A 142 -7.08 9.81 -8.56
CA SER A 142 -7.96 9.61 -7.40
C SER A 142 -8.96 8.47 -7.58
N SER A 143 -9.38 8.19 -8.82
CA SER A 143 -10.30 7.09 -9.15
C SER A 143 -9.67 5.71 -8.93
N VAL A 144 -8.35 5.60 -9.06
CA VAL A 144 -7.56 4.38 -8.90
C VAL A 144 -6.98 4.28 -7.49
N CYS A 145 -6.74 5.41 -6.84
CA CYS A 145 -6.12 5.46 -5.51
C CYS A 145 -7.00 4.83 -4.43
N THR A 146 -6.44 3.89 -3.67
CA THR A 146 -7.13 3.21 -2.55
C THR A 146 -6.90 3.88 -1.20
N GLY A 147 -6.05 4.92 -1.13
CA GLY A 147 -5.75 5.63 0.10
C GLY A 147 -4.80 4.90 1.07
N CYS A 148 -4.05 3.89 0.61
CA CYS A 148 -3.22 3.03 1.48
C CYS A 148 -2.01 3.74 2.11
N GLY A 149 -1.61 4.93 1.65
CA GLY A 149 -0.52 5.72 2.23
C GLY A 149 0.90 5.24 1.93
N LEU A 150 1.08 4.19 1.14
CA LEU A 150 2.42 3.67 0.82
C LEU A 150 3.32 4.72 0.15
N CYS A 151 2.76 5.53 -0.76
CA CYS A 151 3.49 6.59 -1.47
C CYS A 151 3.84 7.80 -0.58
N VAL A 152 3.14 7.98 0.53
CA VAL A 152 3.43 9.07 1.49
C VAL A 152 4.73 8.81 2.25
N GLN A 153 4.97 7.55 2.63
CA GLN A 153 6.10 7.18 3.49
C GLN A 153 7.47 7.52 2.88
N PRO A 154 7.75 7.33 1.58
CA PRO A 154 9.01 7.74 0.97
C PRO A 154 9.04 9.21 0.52
N CYS A 155 7.95 9.99 0.72
CA CYS A 155 7.84 11.37 0.26
C CYS A 155 8.50 12.34 1.24
N ALA A 156 9.82 12.54 1.12
CA ALA A 156 10.56 13.43 2.01
C ALA A 156 10.08 14.90 2.04
N PRO A 157 9.61 15.51 0.92
CA PRO A 157 9.08 16.88 0.94
C PRO A 157 7.64 16.99 1.44
N ASP A 158 7.00 15.92 1.91
CA ASP A 158 5.60 15.88 2.34
C ASP A 158 4.63 16.48 1.28
N ALA A 159 4.91 16.16 0.02
CA ALA A 159 4.12 16.66 -1.11
C ALA A 159 2.85 15.83 -1.37
N ILE A 160 2.71 14.67 -0.74
CA ILE A 160 1.57 13.77 -0.93
C ILE A 160 0.65 13.89 0.28
N VAL A 161 -0.57 14.37 0.05
CA VAL A 161 -1.57 14.64 1.08
C VAL A 161 -2.91 14.00 0.72
N HIS A 162 -3.82 13.87 1.67
CA HIS A 162 -5.17 13.42 1.36
C HIS A 162 -5.88 14.40 0.42
N TYR A 163 -6.51 13.84 -0.61
CA TYR A 163 -7.33 14.60 -1.55
C TYR A 163 -8.44 15.35 -0.82
N ALA A 164 -8.45 16.68 -0.97
CA ALA A 164 -9.51 17.55 -0.52
C ALA A 164 -10.35 17.95 -1.75
N PRO A 165 -11.54 17.37 -1.97
CA PRO A 165 -12.36 17.78 -3.09
C PRO A 165 -12.67 19.28 -2.95
N VAL A 166 -12.37 20.04 -3.98
CA VAL A 166 -12.77 21.44 -4.05
C VAL A 166 -14.30 21.47 -3.93
N SER A 167 -14.80 22.19 -2.93
CA SER A 167 -16.24 22.41 -2.79
C SER A 167 -16.79 22.89 -4.13
N PRO A 168 -17.89 22.31 -4.65
CA PRO A 168 -18.43 22.77 -5.92
C PRO A 168 -18.66 24.27 -5.82
N ILE A 169 -18.06 25.03 -6.74
CA ILE A 169 -18.26 26.46 -6.86
C ILE A 169 -19.77 26.65 -6.95
N LYS A 170 -20.37 27.30 -5.96
CA LYS A 170 -21.76 27.76 -6.07
C LYS A 170 -21.81 28.65 -7.31
N LEU A 171 -22.39 28.13 -8.40
CA LEU A 171 -22.70 28.95 -9.53
C LEU A 171 -23.61 30.05 -9.00
N ILE A 172 -23.06 31.25 -8.86
CA ILE A 172 -23.84 32.44 -8.58
C ILE A 172 -24.74 32.57 -9.82
N ASN A 173 -26.04 32.32 -9.64
CA ASN A 173 -27.05 32.63 -10.64
C ASN A 173 -26.91 34.13 -10.97
N MET A 174 -26.18 34.45 -12.03
CA MET A 174 -26.33 35.73 -12.70
C MET A 174 -27.71 35.71 -13.32
N GLY A 175 -28.69 36.22 -12.57
CA GLY A 175 -30.02 36.47 -13.12
C GLY A 175 -29.88 37.39 -14.34
N CYS A 176 -30.17 36.89 -15.54
CA CYS A 176 -30.51 37.75 -16.65
C CYS A 176 -31.78 38.49 -16.25
N GLY A 177 -31.64 39.73 -15.82
CA GLY A 177 -32.74 40.66 -15.72
C GLY A 177 -33.27 40.94 -17.13
N SER A 178 -34.51 40.56 -17.34
CA SER A 178 -35.35 41.01 -18.45
C SER A 178 -35.78 42.43 -18.26
#